data_a94de4aea2b3551a15b1f741cbb493a5
#
_entry.id   a94de4aea2b3551a15b1f741cbb493a5
#
_cell.length_a   1.000
_cell.length_b   1.000
_cell.length_c   1.000
_cell.angle_alpha   90.00
_cell.angle_beta   90.00
_cell.angle_gamma   90.00
#
_symmetry.space_group_name_H-M   'P 1'
#
loop_
_entity.id
_entity.type
_entity.pdbx_description
1 polymer ?
#
loop_
_entity_poly.entity_id
_entity_poly.type
_entity_poly.pdbx_seq_one_letter_code
_entity_poly.pdbx_strand_id
1 'polypeptide(L)'
;MTDWKKVNGSQAEQPAEFDETSSSSVVYQRRNIHQIEVENHDGTKVTLWEYEERTLTPSEANLEKNNIELKEKLEAQATQLSEQNDNQLAIMSAISDLYEGMVASNG
;
A
#
# COMPACT_ATOMS: atom_id res chain seq x y z
N MET A 1 -20.16 1.74 4.19
CA MET A 1 -19.09 0.86 3.64
C MET A 1 -19.62 -0.57 3.57
N THR A 2 -19.61 -1.16 2.39
CA THR A 2 -20.07 -2.54 2.20
C THR A 2 -18.92 -3.52 2.34
N ASP A 3 -19.25 -4.82 2.40
CA ASP A 3 -18.22 -5.86 2.42
C ASP A 3 -17.56 -6.02 1.07
N TRP A 4 -16.32 -6.50 1.08
CA TRP A 4 -15.58 -6.80 -0.13
C TRP A 4 -16.24 -7.95 -0.90
N LYS A 5 -16.42 -7.78 -2.22
CA LYS A 5 -16.95 -8.79 -3.11
C LYS A 5 -16.01 -8.99 -4.28
N LYS A 6 -15.85 -10.23 -4.70
CA LYS A 6 -15.05 -10.57 -5.87
C LYS A 6 -15.82 -10.23 -7.14
N VAL A 7 -15.19 -9.47 -8.04
CA VAL A 7 -15.80 -8.98 -9.29
C VAL A 7 -14.85 -9.26 -10.45
N ASN A 8 -15.40 -9.61 -11.60
CA ASN A 8 -14.64 -9.76 -12.83
C ASN A 8 -15.14 -8.74 -13.86
N GLY A 9 -14.21 -8.14 -14.58
CA GLY A 9 -14.51 -7.15 -15.62
C GLY A 9 -13.79 -7.45 -16.92
N SER A 10 -14.45 -7.22 -18.05
CA SER A 10 -13.89 -7.44 -19.39
C SER A 10 -13.29 -6.18 -20.02
N GLN A 11 -13.09 -5.14 -19.25
CA GLN A 11 -12.57 -3.87 -19.74
C GLN A 11 -11.09 -3.98 -20.16
N ALA A 12 -10.71 -3.18 -21.16
CA ALA A 12 -9.35 -3.18 -21.68
C ALA A 12 -8.34 -2.53 -20.72
N GLU A 13 -8.79 -1.55 -19.95
CA GLU A 13 -7.96 -0.80 -19.01
C GLU A 13 -8.04 -1.37 -17.61
N GLN A 14 -6.95 -1.25 -16.87
CA GLN A 14 -6.92 -1.65 -15.47
C GLN A 14 -7.95 -0.87 -14.65
N PRO A 15 -8.80 -1.55 -13.85
CA PRO A 15 -9.74 -0.86 -12.96
C PRO A 15 -9.00 0.04 -11.97
N ALA A 16 -9.54 1.24 -11.75
CA ALA A 16 -9.00 2.16 -10.77
C ALA A 16 -9.28 1.67 -9.35
N GLU A 17 -8.35 1.91 -8.43
CA GLU A 17 -8.54 1.56 -7.01
C GLU A 17 -9.72 2.30 -6.41
N PHE A 18 -9.93 3.55 -6.82
CA PHE A 18 -11.09 4.35 -6.41
C PHE A 18 -11.81 4.85 -7.66
N ASP A 19 -13.05 4.44 -7.82
CA ASP A 19 -13.91 4.90 -8.92
C ASP A 19 -14.95 5.85 -8.36
N GLU A 20 -14.78 7.13 -8.67
CA GLU A 20 -15.67 8.21 -8.25
C GLU A 20 -16.63 8.62 -9.38
N THR A 21 -16.47 8.05 -10.57
CA THR A 21 -17.18 8.47 -11.78
C THR A 21 -18.37 7.63 -12.12
N SER A 22 -18.43 6.36 -11.70
CA SER A 22 -19.50 5.43 -12.02
C SER A 22 -20.80 5.73 -11.26
N SER A 23 -20.73 6.42 -10.13
CA SER A 23 -21.88 6.82 -9.34
C SER A 23 -21.64 8.19 -8.71
N SER A 24 -22.74 8.97 -8.57
CA SER A 24 -22.68 10.27 -7.89
C SER A 24 -22.83 10.16 -6.37
N SER A 25 -23.30 9.03 -5.87
CA SER A 25 -23.62 8.84 -4.45
C SER A 25 -22.67 7.91 -3.72
N VAL A 26 -21.93 7.08 -4.42
CA VAL A 26 -20.97 6.14 -3.82
C VAL A 26 -19.66 6.12 -4.60
N VAL A 27 -18.61 5.70 -3.92
CA VAL A 27 -17.30 5.47 -4.50
C VAL A 27 -17.03 3.97 -4.45
N TYR A 28 -16.53 3.43 -5.55
CA TYR A 28 -16.12 2.02 -5.59
C TYR A 28 -14.63 1.92 -5.27
N GLN A 29 -14.31 1.19 -4.21
CA GLN A 29 -12.92 0.88 -3.85
C GLN A 29 -12.60 -0.53 -4.31
N ARG A 30 -11.45 -0.71 -4.96
CA ARG A 30 -11.01 -1.99 -5.51
C ARG A 30 -9.62 -2.33 -5.02
N ARG A 31 -9.39 -3.62 -4.80
CA ARG A 31 -8.09 -4.13 -4.37
C ARG A 31 -7.82 -5.50 -5.01
N ASN A 32 -6.59 -5.97 -4.92
CA ASN A 32 -6.15 -7.24 -5.52
C ASN A 32 -6.47 -7.30 -7.01
N ILE A 33 -6.25 -6.19 -7.72
CA ILE A 33 -6.54 -6.04 -9.14
C ILE A 33 -5.50 -6.82 -9.93
N HIS A 34 -5.93 -7.83 -10.66
CA HIS A 34 -5.03 -8.67 -11.46
C HIS A 34 -5.78 -9.21 -12.67
N GLN A 35 -5.04 -9.68 -13.66
CA GLN A 35 -5.60 -10.28 -14.86
C GLN A 35 -5.74 -11.78 -14.68
N ILE A 36 -6.87 -12.31 -15.17
CA ILE A 36 -7.12 -13.75 -15.24
C ILE A 36 -7.46 -14.12 -16.69
N GLU A 37 -7.19 -15.36 -17.05
CA GLU A 37 -7.53 -15.90 -18.34
C GLU A 37 -8.68 -16.89 -18.19
N VAL A 38 -9.75 -16.68 -18.97
CA VAL A 38 -10.96 -17.51 -18.93
C VAL A 38 -11.19 -18.11 -20.30
N GLU A 39 -11.50 -19.40 -20.36
CA GLU A 39 -11.83 -20.10 -21.59
C GLU A 39 -13.32 -20.05 -21.85
N ASN A 40 -13.71 -19.60 -23.03
CA ASN A 40 -15.11 -19.59 -23.49
C ASN A 40 -15.54 -20.99 -23.95
N HIS A 41 -16.86 -21.16 -24.14
CA HIS A 41 -17.43 -22.43 -24.62
C HIS A 41 -16.91 -22.85 -25.98
N ASP A 42 -16.48 -21.91 -26.81
CA ASP A 42 -15.92 -22.15 -28.14
C ASP A 42 -14.42 -22.43 -28.14
N GLY A 43 -13.79 -22.48 -26.95
CA GLY A 43 -12.37 -22.73 -26.81
C GLY A 43 -11.50 -21.49 -26.88
N THR A 44 -12.07 -20.31 -27.13
CA THR A 44 -11.29 -19.06 -27.11
C THR A 44 -10.98 -18.62 -25.70
N LYS A 45 -9.79 -18.07 -25.51
CA LYS A 45 -9.38 -17.53 -24.22
C LYS A 45 -9.58 -16.02 -24.20
N VAL A 46 -10.14 -15.51 -23.11
CA VAL A 46 -10.39 -14.10 -22.89
C VAL A 46 -9.67 -13.69 -21.63
N THR A 47 -8.97 -12.56 -21.67
CA THR A 47 -8.33 -11.97 -20.49
C THR A 47 -9.34 -11.04 -19.80
N LEU A 48 -9.56 -11.29 -18.53
CA LEU A 48 -10.45 -10.48 -17.68
C LEU A 48 -9.65 -9.91 -16.52
N TRP A 49 -10.16 -8.82 -15.98
CA TRP A 49 -9.68 -8.27 -14.72
C TRP A 49 -10.48 -8.89 -13.58
N GLU A 50 -9.77 -9.40 -12.58
CA GLU A 50 -10.39 -9.89 -11.34
C GLU A 50 -9.92 -9.00 -10.19
N TYR A 51 -10.85 -8.58 -9.36
CA TYR A 51 -10.56 -7.72 -8.24
C TYR A 51 -11.63 -7.86 -7.17
N GLU A 52 -11.32 -7.40 -5.97
CA GLU A 52 -12.30 -7.24 -4.92
C GLU A 52 -12.80 -5.79 -4.91
N GLU A 53 -14.11 -5.61 -4.74
CA GLU A 53 -14.75 -4.30 -4.78
C GLU A 53 -15.68 -4.11 -3.59
N ARG A 54 -15.71 -2.91 -3.05
CA ARG A 54 -16.69 -2.49 -2.06
C ARG A 54 -17.14 -1.06 -2.37
N THR A 55 -18.30 -0.67 -1.82
CA THR A 55 -18.82 0.69 -1.95
C THR A 55 -18.58 1.48 -0.69
N LEU A 56 -18.27 2.75 -0.87
CA LEU A 56 -18.02 3.71 0.20
C LEU A 56 -18.85 4.96 -0.04
N THR A 57 -19.24 5.65 1.03
CA THR A 57 -19.73 7.02 0.88
C THR A 57 -18.54 7.92 0.49
N PRO A 58 -18.78 9.12 -0.08
CA PRO A 58 -17.70 10.04 -0.39
C PRO A 58 -16.82 10.38 0.82
N SER A 59 -17.41 10.50 2.00
CA SER A 59 -16.67 10.74 3.25
C SER A 59 -15.78 9.56 3.62
N GLU A 60 -16.31 8.36 3.52
CA GLU A 60 -15.54 7.13 3.77
C GLU A 60 -14.39 6.98 2.77
N ALA A 61 -14.64 7.30 1.48
CA ALA A 61 -13.62 7.27 0.46
C ALA A 61 -12.48 8.24 0.75
N ASN A 62 -12.78 9.43 1.22
CA ASN A 62 -11.77 10.40 1.62
C ASN A 62 -10.94 9.89 2.80
N LEU A 63 -11.58 9.28 3.80
CA LEU A 63 -10.88 8.67 4.93
C LEU A 63 -9.96 7.53 4.48
N GLU A 64 -10.43 6.67 3.59
CA GLU A 64 -9.63 5.57 3.07
C GLU A 64 -8.43 6.06 2.26
N LYS A 65 -8.62 7.07 1.41
CA LYS A 65 -7.52 7.69 0.66
C LYS A 65 -6.48 8.29 1.60
N ASN A 66 -6.92 8.99 2.64
CA ASN A 66 -6.04 9.57 3.64
C ASN A 66 -5.30 8.48 4.42
N ASN A 67 -5.97 7.39 4.76
CA ASN A 67 -5.36 6.26 5.46
C ASN A 67 -4.29 5.59 4.60
N ILE A 68 -4.56 5.38 3.33
CA ILE A 68 -3.59 4.78 2.38
C ILE A 68 -2.37 5.70 2.23
N GLU A 69 -2.60 6.99 2.02
CA GLU A 69 -1.53 7.97 1.92
C GLU A 69 -0.69 8.04 3.20
N LEU A 70 -1.35 8.04 4.36
CA LEU A 70 -0.68 8.05 5.65
C LEU A 70 0.14 6.77 5.86
N LYS A 71 -0.40 5.63 5.46
CA LYS A 71 0.30 4.34 5.55
C LYS A 71 1.55 4.34 4.68
N GLU A 72 1.46 4.85 3.46
CA GLU A 72 2.61 4.98 2.55
C GLU A 72 3.68 5.90 3.15
N LYS A 73 3.27 7.02 3.75
CA LYS A 73 4.19 7.93 4.43
C LYS A 73 4.86 7.26 5.63
N LEU A 74 4.10 6.50 6.42
CA LEU A 74 4.63 5.76 7.57
C LEU A 74 5.62 4.70 7.13
N GLU A 75 5.37 3.98 6.07
CA GLU A 75 6.29 2.99 5.51
C GLU A 75 7.58 3.66 5.02
N ALA A 76 7.47 4.80 4.34
CA ALA A 76 8.63 5.57 3.90
C ALA A 76 9.45 6.09 5.09
N GLN A 77 8.77 6.59 6.13
CA GLN A 77 9.44 7.04 7.36
C GLN A 77 10.10 5.89 8.10
N ALA A 78 9.45 4.72 8.15
CA ALA A 78 10.03 3.54 8.78
C ALA A 78 11.32 3.11 8.07
N THR A 79 11.36 3.18 6.74
CA THR A 79 12.57 2.91 5.96
C THR A 79 13.66 3.93 6.27
N GLN A 80 13.32 5.22 6.30
CA GLN A 80 14.27 6.29 6.64
C GLN A 80 14.79 6.15 8.07
N LEU A 81 13.91 5.82 9.01
CA LEU A 81 14.31 5.60 10.40
C LEU A 81 15.23 4.39 10.54
N SER A 82 14.99 3.34 9.79
CA SER A 82 15.87 2.16 9.78
C SER A 82 17.27 2.53 9.26
N GLU A 83 17.36 3.30 8.17
CA GLU A 83 18.63 3.79 7.63
C GLU A 83 19.32 4.72 8.62
N GLN A 84 18.59 5.64 9.25
CA GLN A 84 19.12 6.54 10.27
C GLN A 84 19.58 5.79 11.50
N ASN A 85 18.85 4.77 11.92
CA ASN A 85 19.23 3.93 13.06
C ASN A 85 20.55 3.21 12.81
N ASP A 86 20.76 2.68 11.60
CA ASP A 86 22.03 2.05 11.24
C ASP A 86 23.19 3.05 11.33
N ASN A 87 22.99 4.27 10.82
CA ASN A 87 23.96 5.34 10.92
C ASN A 87 24.19 5.78 12.36
N GLN A 88 23.10 5.92 13.15
CA GLN A 88 23.19 6.30 14.55
C GLN A 88 23.88 5.24 15.38
N LEU A 89 23.63 3.97 15.13
CA LEU A 89 24.29 2.88 15.82
C LEU A 89 25.79 2.90 15.55
N ALA A 90 26.20 3.18 14.32
CA ALA A 90 27.61 3.33 13.98
C ALA A 90 28.25 4.52 14.72
N ILE A 91 27.54 5.66 14.77
CA ILE A 91 28.01 6.86 15.50
C ILE A 91 28.03 6.60 16.99
N MET A 92 27.02 6.00 17.56
CA MET A 92 26.95 5.67 18.99
C MET A 92 28.04 4.69 19.40
N SER A 93 28.34 3.71 18.55
CA SER A 93 29.41 2.76 18.79
C SER A 93 30.78 3.48 18.80
N ALA A 94 31.01 4.39 17.86
CA ALA A 94 32.22 5.20 17.82
C ALA A 94 32.37 6.10 19.04
N ILE A 95 31.25 6.72 19.47
CA ILE A 95 31.22 7.56 20.69
C ILE A 95 31.48 6.70 21.92
N SER A 96 30.89 5.53 22.00
CA SER A 96 31.12 4.60 23.12
C SER A 96 32.55 4.15 23.21
N ASP A 97 33.18 3.84 22.08
CA ASP A 97 34.60 3.47 22.02
C ASP A 97 35.49 4.62 22.49
N LEU A 98 35.20 5.85 22.07
CA LEU A 98 35.91 7.05 22.51
C LEU A 98 35.75 7.27 24.01
N TYR A 99 34.52 7.10 24.51
CA TYR A 99 34.23 7.26 25.94
C TYR A 99 34.98 6.22 26.78
N GLU A 100 34.97 4.98 26.36
CA GLU A 100 35.72 3.91 27.02
C GLU A 100 37.20 4.17 27.02
N GLY A 101 37.72 4.65 25.91
CA GLY A 101 39.12 5.05 25.81
C GLY A 101 39.47 6.18 26.75
N MET A 102 38.59 7.18 26.89
CA MET A 102 38.77 8.30 27.82
C MET A 102 38.73 7.84 29.27
N VAL A 103 37.76 6.99 29.62
CA VAL A 103 37.63 6.44 30.97
C VAL A 103 38.84 5.57 31.32
N ALA A 104 39.29 4.74 30.40
CA ALA A 104 40.43 3.87 30.59
C ALA A 104 41.74 4.68 30.78
N SER A 105 41.88 5.81 30.07
CA SER A 105 43.06 6.66 30.20
C SER A 105 43.06 7.51 31.47
N ASN A 106 41.87 7.77 32.05
CA ASN A 106 41.74 8.53 33.32
C ASN A 106 41.68 7.63 34.54
N GLY A 107 41.46 6.36 34.33
CA GLY A 107 41.38 5.37 35.40
C GLY A 107 42.57 4.45 35.39
#